data_ac1431e49f228e6002629b5588753094
#
_entry.id   ac1431e49f228e6002629b5588753094
#
_cell.length_a   1.000
_cell.length_b   1.000
_cell.length_c   1.000
_cell.angle_alpha   90.00
_cell.angle_beta   90.00
_cell.angle_gamma   90.00
#
_symmetry.space_group_name_H-M   'P 1'
#
loop_
_entity.id
_entity.type
_entity.pdbx_description
1 polymer ?
#
loop_
_entity_poly.entity_id
_entity_poly.type
_entity_poly.pdbx_seq_one_letter_code
_entity_poly.pdbx_strand_id
1 'polypeptide(L)'
;MPNKLLIKANFCDLRNVKEETLAAYDVIEVRANVVVLNDRARELIARYPVTLKCDLVTYNPNIALRSVNGVAEVTPDDTPETDTVLTVNGELKIAPGSAEVLARYLHITVNGQVYCPRSLSGKLGNVAVNGQIITWPDGAVQLKTIAVLDSTFALRAKPALYWAARCVVMLDPALDAAALAKQGVRFDTPRAILAQSLAAQAAPLFGDDTDLEIVPDGTAYLKDDAELTAALIRRKGSKLYVD
;
A
#
# COMPACT_ATOMS: atom_id res chain seq x y z
N MET A 1 5.01 -4.17 -43.76
CA MET A 1 5.35 -3.97 -42.35
C MET A 1 5.40 -5.31 -41.66
N PRO A 2 6.34 -5.61 -40.76
CA PRO A 2 6.38 -6.89 -40.08
C PRO A 2 5.10 -7.09 -39.25
N ASN A 3 4.53 -8.29 -39.32
CA ASN A 3 3.35 -8.65 -38.55
C ASN A 3 3.77 -8.89 -37.09
N LYS A 4 3.37 -7.97 -36.18
CA LYS A 4 3.79 -7.99 -34.78
C LYS A 4 2.63 -8.34 -33.86
N LEU A 5 2.83 -9.34 -32.97
CA LEU A 5 1.95 -9.66 -31.86
C LEU A 5 2.53 -9.12 -30.55
N LEU A 6 1.75 -8.31 -29.83
CA LEU A 6 2.07 -7.85 -28.48
C LEU A 6 1.02 -8.37 -27.51
N ILE A 7 1.45 -9.22 -26.57
CA ILE A 7 0.63 -9.73 -25.47
C ILE A 7 1.00 -8.97 -24.20
N LYS A 8 -0.01 -8.36 -23.54
CA LYS A 8 0.16 -7.73 -22.24
C LYS A 8 -0.81 -8.38 -21.26
N ALA A 9 -0.29 -8.96 -20.19
CA ALA A 9 -1.06 -9.66 -19.18
C ALA A 9 -0.34 -9.66 -17.82
N ASN A 10 -1.07 -9.84 -16.72
CA ASN A 10 -0.42 -10.13 -15.45
C ASN A 10 0.13 -11.57 -15.44
N PHE A 11 -0.58 -12.46 -16.09
CA PHE A 11 -0.24 -13.87 -16.21
C PHE A 11 -0.42 -14.35 -17.64
N CYS A 12 0.58 -15.06 -18.17
CA CYS A 12 0.55 -15.63 -19.51
C CYS A 12 0.89 -17.12 -19.47
N ASP A 13 -0.12 -17.96 -19.74
CA ASP A 13 0.09 -19.41 -19.87
C ASP A 13 0.36 -19.79 -21.32
N LEU A 14 1.58 -20.18 -21.60
CA LEU A 14 2.02 -20.60 -22.93
C LEU A 14 2.16 -22.14 -23.09
N ARG A 15 1.76 -22.93 -22.09
CA ARG A 15 1.91 -24.39 -22.12
C ARG A 15 1.22 -25.04 -23.33
N ASN A 16 0.12 -24.43 -23.77
CA ASN A 16 -0.67 -24.90 -24.90
C ASN A 16 -0.52 -24.03 -26.16
N VAL A 17 0.56 -23.25 -26.25
CA VAL A 17 0.83 -22.43 -27.43
C VAL A 17 0.93 -23.30 -28.69
N LYS A 18 0.28 -22.85 -29.76
CA LYS A 18 0.28 -23.55 -31.06
C LYS A 18 1.35 -22.99 -31.97
N GLU A 19 1.99 -23.88 -32.73
CA GLU A 19 3.03 -23.51 -33.69
C GLU A 19 2.49 -22.58 -34.78
N GLU A 20 1.26 -22.83 -35.24
CA GLU A 20 0.58 -22.00 -36.25
C GLU A 20 0.42 -20.57 -35.79
N THR A 21 0.15 -20.36 -34.48
CA THR A 21 0.05 -19.03 -33.90
C THR A 21 1.40 -18.30 -33.91
N LEU A 22 2.48 -19.00 -33.59
CA LEU A 22 3.82 -18.42 -33.60
C LEU A 22 4.30 -18.10 -35.01
N ALA A 23 4.01 -18.99 -35.97
CA ALA A 23 4.40 -18.82 -37.36
C ALA A 23 3.64 -17.68 -38.09
N ALA A 24 2.52 -17.25 -37.56
CA ALA A 24 1.71 -16.16 -38.14
C ALA A 24 2.31 -14.76 -37.96
N TYR A 25 3.36 -14.62 -37.12
CA TYR A 25 3.93 -13.31 -36.76
C TYR A 25 5.45 -13.28 -36.96
N ASP A 26 5.93 -12.14 -37.45
CA ASP A 26 7.36 -11.88 -37.63
C ASP A 26 8.05 -11.52 -36.31
N VAL A 27 7.29 -10.97 -35.35
CA VAL A 27 7.77 -10.62 -34.03
C VAL A 27 6.67 -10.83 -33.00
N ILE A 28 6.98 -11.54 -31.93
CA ILE A 28 6.08 -11.77 -30.80
C ILE A 28 6.74 -11.23 -29.53
N GLU A 29 6.07 -10.30 -28.87
CA GLU A 29 6.51 -9.76 -27.58
C GLU A 29 5.46 -10.05 -26.52
N VAL A 30 5.86 -10.80 -25.47
CA VAL A 30 5.03 -11.10 -24.30
C VAL A 30 5.54 -10.26 -23.16
N ARG A 31 4.66 -9.39 -22.63
CA ARG A 31 4.90 -8.62 -21.41
C ARG A 31 3.94 -9.13 -20.35
N ALA A 32 4.48 -9.84 -19.38
CA ALA A 32 3.67 -10.40 -18.29
C ALA A 32 4.47 -10.39 -16.99
N ASN A 33 3.78 -10.38 -15.84
CA ASN A 33 4.47 -10.53 -14.57
C ASN A 33 4.95 -11.98 -14.41
N VAL A 34 4.09 -12.94 -14.78
CA VAL A 34 4.43 -14.36 -14.73
C VAL A 34 4.12 -15.04 -16.07
N VAL A 35 5.07 -15.79 -16.55
CA VAL A 35 4.91 -16.65 -17.74
C VAL A 35 5.05 -18.11 -17.32
N VAL A 36 4.08 -18.95 -17.69
CA VAL A 36 4.13 -20.40 -17.47
C VAL A 36 4.46 -21.12 -18.76
N LEU A 37 5.46 -21.96 -18.70
CA LEU A 37 5.91 -22.81 -19.80
C LEU A 37 5.88 -24.28 -19.39
N ASN A 38 5.94 -25.16 -20.35
CA ASN A 38 6.42 -26.53 -20.23
C ASN A 38 7.57 -26.74 -21.18
N ASP A 39 8.23 -27.91 -21.14
CA ASP A 39 9.38 -28.20 -21.99
C ASP A 39 9.05 -28.07 -23.47
N ARG A 40 7.87 -28.56 -23.89
CA ARG A 40 7.38 -28.42 -25.26
C ARG A 40 7.26 -26.96 -25.70
N ALA A 41 6.62 -26.12 -24.85
CA ALA A 41 6.43 -24.72 -25.15
C ALA A 41 7.78 -23.99 -25.21
N ARG A 42 8.72 -24.30 -24.32
CA ARG A 42 10.08 -23.74 -24.31
C ARG A 42 10.80 -24.02 -25.59
N GLU A 43 10.82 -25.29 -26.04
CA GLU A 43 11.45 -25.69 -27.29
C GLU A 43 10.77 -25.05 -28.51
N LEU A 44 9.45 -24.94 -28.48
CA LEU A 44 8.70 -24.35 -29.56
C LEU A 44 8.97 -22.84 -29.68
N ILE A 45 8.86 -22.05 -28.59
CA ILE A 45 9.09 -20.61 -28.64
C ILE A 45 10.55 -20.27 -29.00
N ALA A 46 11.51 -21.13 -28.68
CA ALA A 46 12.92 -20.91 -29.05
C ALA A 46 13.19 -20.92 -30.57
N ARG A 47 12.28 -21.47 -31.36
CA ARG A 47 12.38 -21.51 -32.82
C ARG A 47 11.77 -20.29 -33.52
N TYR A 48 11.06 -19.45 -32.77
CA TYR A 48 10.32 -18.31 -33.29
C TYR A 48 10.83 -17.00 -32.67
N PRO A 49 10.59 -15.84 -33.28
CA PRO A 49 11.04 -14.53 -32.79
C PRO A 49 10.19 -14.06 -31.60
N VAL A 50 10.20 -14.83 -30.50
CA VAL A 50 9.45 -14.58 -29.28
C VAL A 50 10.37 -13.94 -28.24
N THR A 51 9.98 -12.78 -27.74
CA THR A 51 10.65 -12.09 -26.62
C THR A 51 9.75 -12.11 -25.40
N LEU A 52 10.23 -12.66 -24.29
CA LEU A 52 9.54 -12.65 -23.00
C LEU A 52 10.12 -11.52 -22.16
N LYS A 53 9.25 -10.59 -21.71
CA LYS A 53 9.54 -9.55 -20.72
C LYS A 53 8.65 -9.82 -19.53
N CYS A 54 9.19 -10.47 -18.50
CA CYS A 54 8.43 -10.92 -17.33
C CYS A 54 9.29 -10.93 -16.09
N ASP A 55 8.64 -10.87 -14.93
CA ASP A 55 9.32 -10.94 -13.63
C ASP A 55 9.69 -12.38 -13.28
N LEU A 56 8.84 -13.34 -13.68
CA LEU A 56 9.03 -14.75 -13.39
C LEU A 56 8.66 -15.62 -14.60
N VAL A 57 9.53 -16.58 -14.92
CA VAL A 57 9.21 -17.73 -15.79
C VAL A 57 9.19 -18.99 -14.94
N THR A 58 8.11 -19.74 -15.01
CA THR A 58 7.97 -20.98 -14.24
C THR A 58 7.54 -22.15 -15.12
N TYR A 59 7.99 -23.35 -14.75
CA TYR A 59 7.67 -24.61 -15.41
C TYR A 59 6.74 -25.50 -14.60
N ASN A 60 6.27 -25.00 -13.43
CA ASN A 60 5.40 -25.76 -12.58
C ASN A 60 4.00 -25.92 -13.20
N PRO A 61 3.50 -27.14 -13.45
CA PRO A 61 2.17 -27.34 -13.99
C PRO A 61 1.03 -27.05 -13.01
N ASN A 62 1.31 -27.05 -11.71
CA ASN A 62 0.30 -26.97 -10.63
C ASN A 62 0.27 -25.61 -9.94
N ILE A 63 0.45 -24.53 -10.69
CA ILE A 63 0.40 -23.18 -10.12
C ILE A 63 -1.03 -22.82 -9.75
N ALA A 64 -1.23 -22.42 -8.50
CA ALA A 64 -2.46 -21.78 -8.05
C ALA A 64 -2.42 -20.28 -8.39
N LEU A 65 -3.42 -19.80 -9.12
CA LEU A 65 -3.55 -18.39 -9.49
C LEU A 65 -4.65 -17.75 -8.66
N ARG A 66 -4.30 -16.66 -7.98
CA ARG A 66 -5.23 -15.85 -7.21
C ARG A 66 -5.16 -14.39 -7.65
N SER A 67 -6.29 -13.80 -7.98
CA SER A 67 -6.39 -12.38 -8.30
C SER A 67 -7.40 -11.72 -7.37
N VAL A 68 -7.02 -10.56 -6.82
CA VAL A 68 -7.86 -9.74 -5.94
C VAL A 68 -7.93 -8.33 -6.51
N ASN A 69 -9.16 -7.83 -6.70
CA ASN A 69 -9.40 -6.42 -7.01
C ASN A 69 -9.92 -5.74 -5.75
N GLY A 70 -9.19 -4.73 -5.27
CA GLY A 70 -9.48 -4.02 -4.02
C GLY A 70 -8.43 -4.30 -2.95
N VAL A 71 -8.83 -4.78 -1.78
CA VAL A 71 -7.94 -5.01 -0.64
C VAL A 71 -7.70 -6.49 -0.44
N ALA A 72 -6.44 -6.89 -0.40
CA ALA A 72 -5.98 -8.19 0.05
C ALA A 72 -5.22 -8.05 1.37
N GLU A 73 -5.29 -9.05 2.22
CA GLU A 73 -4.54 -9.12 3.46
C GLU A 73 -3.74 -10.42 3.51
N VAL A 74 -2.50 -10.34 4.01
CA VAL A 74 -1.67 -11.49 4.32
C VAL A 74 -1.38 -11.45 5.82
N THR A 75 -1.82 -12.51 6.51
CA THR A 75 -1.69 -12.67 7.96
C THR A 75 -0.80 -13.86 8.29
N PRO A 76 -0.25 -13.96 9.53
CA PRO A 76 0.54 -15.12 9.94
C PRO A 76 -0.22 -16.47 9.90
N ASP A 77 -1.56 -16.40 9.97
CA ASP A 77 -2.42 -17.59 9.99
C ASP A 77 -2.80 -18.08 8.60
N ASP A 78 -2.44 -17.32 7.55
CA ASP A 78 -2.75 -17.71 6.18
C ASP A 78 -1.92 -18.94 5.75
N THR A 79 -2.59 -19.85 5.07
CA THR A 79 -1.98 -21.07 4.51
C THR A 79 -2.17 -21.10 3.00
N PRO A 80 -1.40 -20.29 2.24
CA PRO A 80 -1.49 -20.35 0.79
C PRO A 80 -1.10 -21.73 0.29
N GLU A 81 -1.77 -22.19 -0.76
CA GLU A 81 -1.36 -23.41 -1.47
C GLU A 81 0.07 -23.26 -1.97
N THR A 82 0.79 -24.36 -2.05
CA THR A 82 2.15 -24.38 -2.59
C THR A 82 2.13 -23.81 -4.02
N ASP A 83 3.13 -22.99 -4.35
CA ASP A 83 3.27 -22.36 -5.68
C ASP A 83 2.11 -21.42 -6.09
N THR A 84 1.55 -20.72 -5.11
CA THR A 84 0.54 -19.68 -5.38
C THR A 84 1.19 -18.43 -5.96
N VAL A 85 0.64 -17.95 -7.07
CA VAL A 85 0.88 -16.59 -7.61
C VAL A 85 -0.31 -15.72 -7.25
N LEU A 86 -0.05 -14.61 -6.54
CA LEU A 86 -1.06 -13.64 -6.14
C LEU A 86 -0.91 -12.35 -6.93
N THR A 87 -1.99 -11.89 -7.56
CA THR A 87 -2.07 -10.55 -8.16
C THR A 87 -3.08 -9.71 -7.41
N VAL A 88 -2.65 -8.55 -6.93
CA VAL A 88 -3.52 -7.58 -6.24
C VAL A 88 -3.60 -6.30 -7.05
N ASN A 89 -4.81 -5.93 -7.47
CA ASN A 89 -5.10 -4.64 -8.09
C ASN A 89 -5.77 -3.75 -7.04
N GLY A 90 -4.96 -2.97 -6.32
CA GLY A 90 -5.41 -2.13 -5.20
C GLY A 90 -4.43 -2.13 -4.03
N GLU A 91 -4.83 -2.62 -2.88
CA GLU A 91 -4.05 -2.60 -1.65
C GLU A 91 -3.69 -4.01 -1.17
N LEU A 92 -2.42 -4.24 -0.86
CA LEU A 92 -1.97 -5.41 -0.12
C LEU A 92 -1.57 -4.98 1.30
N LYS A 93 -2.27 -5.51 2.30
CA LYS A 93 -1.94 -5.31 3.72
C LYS A 93 -1.23 -6.55 4.25
N ILE A 94 -0.05 -6.36 4.81
CA ILE A 94 0.77 -7.43 5.37
C ILE A 94 0.83 -7.26 6.89
N ALA A 95 0.24 -8.19 7.61
CA ALA A 95 0.23 -8.14 9.08
C ALA A 95 1.62 -8.44 9.68
N PRO A 96 1.90 -7.96 10.89
CA PRO A 96 3.12 -8.34 11.62
C PRO A 96 3.26 -9.87 11.73
N GLY A 97 4.49 -10.38 11.58
CA GLY A 97 4.76 -11.82 11.67
C GLY A 97 4.54 -12.63 10.40
N SER A 98 4.06 -12.03 9.30
CA SER A 98 3.71 -12.75 8.06
C SER A 98 4.89 -13.13 7.15
N ALA A 99 6.15 -12.96 7.59
CA ALA A 99 7.32 -13.22 6.76
C ALA A 99 7.37 -14.65 6.19
N GLU A 100 7.03 -15.65 7.01
CA GLU A 100 7.02 -17.06 6.57
C GLU A 100 5.89 -17.36 5.58
N VAL A 101 4.75 -16.69 5.76
CA VAL A 101 3.61 -16.82 4.84
C VAL A 101 3.95 -16.19 3.49
N LEU A 102 4.55 -14.99 3.49
CA LEU A 102 5.01 -14.35 2.26
C LEU A 102 5.99 -15.25 1.48
N ALA A 103 6.89 -15.93 2.18
CA ALA A 103 7.86 -16.83 1.55
C ALA A 103 7.23 -18.08 0.88
N ARG A 104 5.97 -18.42 1.21
CA ARG A 104 5.25 -19.54 0.57
C ARG A 104 4.65 -19.18 -0.78
N TYR A 105 4.44 -17.88 -1.05
CA TYR A 105 4.00 -17.45 -2.38
C TYR A 105 5.15 -17.59 -3.36
N LEU A 106 4.88 -18.15 -4.53
CA LEU A 106 5.86 -18.20 -5.61
C LEU A 106 6.17 -16.79 -6.11
N HIS A 107 5.13 -15.98 -6.27
CA HIS A 107 5.23 -14.58 -6.67
C HIS A 107 3.99 -13.80 -6.25
N ILE A 108 4.19 -12.54 -5.86
CA ILE A 108 3.10 -11.61 -5.57
C ILE A 108 3.31 -10.36 -6.44
N THR A 109 2.30 -9.98 -7.21
CA THR A 109 2.30 -8.71 -7.94
C THR A 109 1.25 -7.78 -7.33
N VAL A 110 1.64 -6.55 -7.00
CA VAL A 110 0.72 -5.53 -6.50
C VAL A 110 0.73 -4.33 -7.44
N ASN A 111 -0.42 -4.08 -8.06
CA ASN A 111 -0.69 -2.88 -8.84
C ASN A 111 -1.44 -1.89 -7.94
N GLY A 112 -0.69 -1.08 -7.17
CA GLY A 112 -1.25 -0.16 -6.20
C GLY A 112 -0.35 0.03 -4.98
N GLN A 113 -0.86 -0.22 -3.78
CA GLN A 113 -0.14 0.06 -2.54
C GLN A 113 0.09 -1.20 -1.72
N VAL A 114 1.29 -1.30 -1.15
CA VAL A 114 1.61 -2.31 -0.13
C VAL A 114 1.75 -1.62 1.22
N TYR A 115 1.02 -2.11 2.20
CA TYR A 115 1.14 -1.69 3.59
C TYR A 115 1.78 -2.81 4.40
N CYS A 116 2.90 -2.53 5.07
CA CYS A 116 3.57 -3.54 5.90
C CYS A 116 4.31 -2.92 7.09
N PRO A 117 4.56 -3.71 8.17
CA PRO A 117 5.47 -3.30 9.23
C PRO A 117 6.86 -3.00 8.67
N ARG A 118 7.57 -2.04 9.26
CA ARG A 118 8.90 -1.62 8.83
C ARG A 118 9.90 -2.78 8.81
N SER A 119 9.80 -3.72 9.75
CA SER A 119 10.64 -4.92 9.80
C SER A 119 10.43 -5.91 8.65
N LEU A 120 9.30 -5.82 7.95
CA LEU A 120 9.00 -6.69 6.81
C LEU A 120 9.39 -6.08 5.47
N SER A 121 9.67 -4.78 5.39
CA SER A 121 9.97 -4.11 4.11
C SER A 121 11.17 -4.73 3.37
N GLY A 122 12.19 -5.15 4.11
CA GLY A 122 13.36 -5.86 3.56
C GLY A 122 13.13 -7.34 3.22
N LYS A 123 11.95 -7.89 3.52
CA LYS A 123 11.60 -9.31 3.30
C LYS A 123 10.56 -9.50 2.17
N LEU A 124 10.34 -8.49 1.37
CA LEU A 124 9.40 -8.50 0.25
C LEU A 124 10.00 -9.05 -1.05
N GLY A 125 11.03 -9.91 -0.98
CA GLY A 125 11.82 -10.33 -2.14
C GLY A 125 11.04 -10.99 -3.29
N ASN A 126 9.89 -11.63 -2.99
CA ASN A 126 9.00 -12.23 -4.00
C ASN A 126 7.78 -11.35 -4.33
N VAL A 127 7.77 -10.09 -3.86
CA VAL A 127 6.69 -9.13 -4.09
C VAL A 127 7.15 -8.06 -5.07
N ALA A 128 6.57 -8.04 -6.26
CA ALA A 128 6.74 -6.97 -7.24
C ALA A 128 5.66 -5.90 -7.03
N VAL A 129 6.07 -4.63 -6.84
CA VAL A 129 5.15 -3.54 -6.55
C VAL A 129 5.18 -2.50 -7.66
N ASN A 130 4.07 -2.35 -8.36
CA ASN A 130 3.81 -1.29 -9.31
C ASN A 130 3.02 -0.17 -8.60
N GLY A 131 3.72 0.61 -7.77
CA GLY A 131 3.11 1.65 -6.95
C GLY A 131 3.95 2.02 -5.74
N GLN A 132 3.35 2.07 -4.56
CA GLN A 132 4.01 2.53 -3.35
C GLN A 132 4.05 1.45 -2.26
N ILE A 133 5.15 1.43 -1.50
CA ILE A 133 5.27 0.66 -0.27
C ILE A 133 5.19 1.64 0.89
N ILE A 134 4.19 1.48 1.73
CA ILE A 134 3.92 2.30 2.91
C ILE A 134 4.21 1.45 4.13
N THR A 135 5.18 1.87 4.94
CA THR A 135 5.59 1.12 6.13
C THR A 135 5.22 1.87 7.39
N TRP A 136 4.89 1.13 8.44
CA TRP A 136 4.69 1.66 9.77
C TRP A 136 5.68 1.06 10.78
N PRO A 137 5.99 1.75 11.90
CA PRO A 137 6.83 1.22 12.95
C PRO A 137 6.22 -0.04 13.59
N ASP A 138 7.08 -1.01 13.86
CA ASP A 138 6.63 -2.24 14.52
C ASP A 138 6.04 -1.95 15.89
N GLY A 139 4.90 -2.55 16.19
CA GLY A 139 4.17 -2.34 17.43
C GLY A 139 3.38 -1.03 17.52
N ALA A 140 3.40 -0.18 16.50
CA ALA A 140 2.61 1.04 16.49
C ALA A 140 1.12 0.75 16.35
N VAL A 141 0.31 1.53 17.06
CA VAL A 141 -1.16 1.53 16.91
C VAL A 141 -1.51 2.30 15.63
N GLN A 142 -2.12 1.62 14.67
CA GLN A 142 -2.50 2.25 13.43
C GLN A 142 -3.74 3.14 13.61
N LEU A 143 -3.62 4.37 13.17
CA LEU A 143 -4.72 5.32 13.03
C LEU A 143 -5.25 5.33 11.59
N LYS A 144 -6.26 6.14 11.33
CA LYS A 144 -6.67 6.46 9.95
C LYS A 144 -5.54 7.18 9.23
N THR A 145 -5.51 7.08 7.91
CA THR A 145 -4.52 7.77 7.05
C THR A 145 -4.38 9.25 7.40
N ILE A 146 -5.49 9.93 7.66
CA ILE A 146 -5.58 11.24 8.29
C ILE A 146 -6.33 11.07 9.59
N ALA A 147 -5.66 11.31 10.70
CA ALA A 147 -6.21 11.15 12.05
C ALA A 147 -6.54 12.51 12.65
N VAL A 148 -7.82 12.85 12.67
CA VAL A 148 -8.31 14.04 13.38
C VAL A 148 -8.57 13.66 14.83
N LEU A 149 -7.79 14.25 15.73
CA LEU A 149 -7.83 13.97 17.17
C LEU A 149 -8.59 15.08 17.90
N ASP A 150 -9.46 14.67 18.78
CA ASP A 150 -10.25 15.53 19.66
C ASP A 150 -10.02 15.19 21.13
N SER A 151 -10.67 15.90 22.02
CA SER A 151 -10.61 15.68 23.47
C SER A 151 -10.97 14.25 23.88
N THR A 152 -11.82 13.55 23.10
CA THR A 152 -12.19 12.16 23.42
C THR A 152 -11.06 11.17 23.14
N PHE A 153 -10.13 11.51 22.25
CA PHE A 153 -8.95 10.69 22.02
C PHE A 153 -8.08 10.63 23.28
N ALA A 154 -7.86 11.76 23.96
CA ALA A 154 -7.07 11.81 25.18
C ALA A 154 -7.61 10.92 26.30
N LEU A 155 -8.94 10.73 26.36
CA LEU A 155 -9.59 9.86 27.35
C LEU A 155 -9.37 8.37 27.08
N ARG A 156 -9.04 7.98 25.86
CA ARG A 156 -8.95 6.57 25.40
C ARG A 156 -7.52 6.15 25.07
N ALA A 157 -6.64 7.11 24.84
CA ALA A 157 -5.26 6.85 24.46
C ALA A 157 -4.54 6.07 25.54
N LYS A 158 -3.74 5.12 25.13
CA LYS A 158 -2.83 4.33 25.98
C LYS A 158 -1.40 4.73 25.68
N PRO A 159 -0.46 4.52 26.62
CA PRO A 159 0.98 4.69 26.35
C PRO A 159 1.38 3.84 25.13
N ALA A 160 1.62 4.46 23.98
CA ALA A 160 1.98 3.78 22.74
C ALA A 160 2.51 4.78 21.71
N LEU A 161 3.18 4.24 20.70
CA LEU A 161 3.44 4.91 19.44
C LEU A 161 2.19 4.74 18.54
N TYR A 162 1.61 5.83 18.11
CA TYR A 162 0.50 5.86 17.17
C TYR A 162 1.02 6.26 15.78
N TRP A 163 0.57 5.56 14.76
CA TRP A 163 1.00 5.82 13.38
C TRP A 163 -0.17 6.26 12.52
N ALA A 164 0.04 7.36 11.77
CA ALA A 164 -0.87 7.83 10.72
C ALA A 164 -0.09 7.99 9.41
N ALA A 165 -0.57 7.36 8.34
CA ALA A 165 0.17 7.30 7.08
C ALA A 165 0.40 8.66 6.40
N ARG A 166 -0.48 9.64 6.64
CA ARG A 166 -0.42 10.95 5.98
C ARG A 166 -0.35 12.12 6.96
N CYS A 167 -1.27 12.20 7.92
CA CYS A 167 -1.36 13.36 8.78
C CYS A 167 -2.04 13.08 10.11
N VAL A 168 -1.59 13.76 11.16
CA VAL A 168 -2.31 13.93 12.44
C VAL A 168 -2.79 15.36 12.57
N VAL A 169 -4.07 15.56 12.87
CA VAL A 169 -4.71 16.87 12.98
C VAL A 169 -5.18 17.07 14.41
N MET A 170 -4.69 18.11 15.10
CA MET A 170 -5.03 18.50 16.47
C MET A 170 -5.51 19.95 16.49
N LEU A 171 -6.79 20.16 16.23
CA LEU A 171 -7.41 21.50 16.17
C LEU A 171 -8.45 21.72 17.27
N ASP A 172 -8.78 20.71 18.08
CA ASP A 172 -9.70 20.83 19.20
C ASP A 172 -8.99 21.49 20.39
N PRO A 173 -9.39 22.73 20.80
CA PRO A 173 -8.77 23.44 21.94
C PRO A 173 -8.97 22.72 23.28
N ALA A 174 -9.93 21.78 23.35
CA ALA A 174 -10.17 20.97 24.55
C ALA A 174 -9.26 19.72 24.61
N LEU A 175 -8.45 19.47 23.60
CA LEU A 175 -7.49 18.37 23.61
C LEU A 175 -6.33 18.68 24.56
N ASP A 176 -6.15 17.87 25.60
CA ASP A 176 -5.02 17.98 26.51
C ASP A 176 -3.77 17.26 25.95
N ALA A 177 -3.03 17.96 25.09
CA ALA A 177 -1.80 17.45 24.49
C ALA A 177 -0.70 17.19 25.53
N ALA A 178 -0.66 17.99 26.61
CA ALA A 178 0.30 17.79 27.69
C ALA A 178 0.02 16.50 28.47
N ALA A 179 -1.25 16.18 28.72
CA ALA A 179 -1.62 14.90 29.35
C ALA A 179 -1.22 13.71 28.44
N LEU A 180 -1.44 13.78 27.13
CA LEU A 180 -1.00 12.74 26.19
C LEU A 180 0.52 12.53 26.27
N ALA A 181 1.30 13.60 26.30
CA ALA A 181 2.75 13.51 26.43
C ALA A 181 3.20 12.84 27.74
N LYS A 182 2.56 13.21 28.86
CA LYS A 182 2.81 12.61 30.18
C LYS A 182 2.42 11.12 30.23
N GLN A 183 1.37 10.74 29.52
CA GLN A 183 0.96 9.34 29.39
C GLN A 183 1.90 8.49 28.53
N GLY A 184 2.90 9.10 27.88
CA GLY A 184 3.81 8.37 26.99
C GLY A 184 3.26 8.10 25.58
N VAL A 185 2.24 8.87 25.16
CA VAL A 185 1.76 8.86 23.79
C VAL A 185 2.79 9.52 22.88
N ARG A 186 3.04 8.93 21.72
CA ARG A 186 3.86 9.49 20.64
C ARG A 186 3.18 9.22 19.31
N PHE A 187 3.49 10.06 18.31
CA PHE A 187 2.98 9.90 16.95
C PHE A 187 4.14 9.77 15.98
N ASP A 188 4.02 8.83 15.05
CA ASP A 188 4.85 8.71 13.86
C ASP A 188 3.94 9.01 12.65
N THR A 189 4.21 10.13 12.01
CA THR A 189 3.44 10.62 10.85
C THR A 189 4.33 11.60 10.07
N PRO A 190 4.24 11.65 8.74
CA PRO A 190 5.03 12.61 7.97
C PRO A 190 4.63 14.07 8.24
N ARG A 191 3.38 14.33 8.68
CA ARG A 191 2.87 15.69 8.88
C ARG A 191 1.92 15.77 10.06
N ALA A 192 1.93 16.92 10.75
CA ALA A 192 0.93 17.24 11.77
C ALA A 192 0.43 18.68 11.60
N ILE A 193 -0.89 18.86 11.76
CA ILE A 193 -1.57 20.16 11.72
C ILE A 193 -2.05 20.49 13.12
N LEU A 194 -1.51 21.56 13.70
CA LEU A 194 -1.70 21.92 15.09
C LEU A 194 -2.37 23.28 15.21
N ALA A 195 -3.36 23.41 16.08
CA ALA A 195 -3.86 24.72 16.48
C ALA A 195 -2.76 25.51 17.20
N GLN A 196 -2.69 26.82 17.00
CA GLN A 196 -1.66 27.69 17.54
C GLN A 196 -1.56 27.58 19.09
N SER A 197 -2.69 27.50 19.77
CA SER A 197 -2.73 27.36 21.24
C SER A 197 -2.21 26.01 21.75
N LEU A 198 -2.25 24.95 20.91
CA LEU A 198 -1.78 23.61 21.27
C LEU A 198 -0.33 23.34 20.86
N ALA A 199 0.24 24.11 19.94
CA ALA A 199 1.49 23.81 19.28
C ALA A 199 2.64 23.51 20.26
N ALA A 200 2.86 24.33 21.27
CA ALA A 200 3.95 24.14 22.25
C ALA A 200 3.80 22.85 23.09
N GLN A 201 2.56 22.44 23.38
CA GLN A 201 2.28 21.25 24.17
C GLN A 201 2.23 19.99 23.30
N ALA A 202 1.84 20.12 22.04
CA ALA A 202 1.70 19.01 21.11
C ALA A 202 3.01 18.66 20.41
N ALA A 203 3.89 19.63 20.14
CA ALA A 203 5.16 19.38 19.45
C ALA A 203 5.99 18.22 20.03
N PRO A 204 6.12 18.03 21.35
CA PRO A 204 6.87 16.92 21.92
C PRO A 204 6.26 15.53 21.67
N LEU A 205 5.04 15.45 21.16
CA LEU A 205 4.36 14.19 20.80
C LEU A 205 4.89 13.61 19.48
N PHE A 206 5.57 14.41 18.66
CA PHE A 206 6.03 14.08 17.32
C PHE A 206 7.56 13.93 17.29
N GLY A 207 8.06 13.16 16.32
CA GLY A 207 9.47 13.08 16.03
C GLY A 207 9.98 14.28 15.21
N ASP A 208 11.31 14.42 15.16
CA ASP A 208 11.97 15.53 14.43
C ASP A 208 11.72 15.49 12.92
N ASP A 209 11.37 14.32 12.37
CA ASP A 209 11.07 14.12 10.95
C ASP A 209 9.64 14.51 10.58
N THR A 210 8.80 14.88 11.56
CA THR A 210 7.41 15.28 11.30
C THR A 210 7.35 16.76 10.91
N ASP A 211 6.77 17.06 9.75
CA ASP A 211 6.47 18.44 9.34
C ASP A 211 5.30 18.99 10.18
N LEU A 212 5.60 19.99 11.03
CA LEU A 212 4.62 20.62 11.91
C LEU A 212 4.07 21.89 11.30
N GLU A 213 2.80 21.85 10.90
CA GLU A 213 2.08 23.01 10.40
C GLU A 213 1.19 23.62 11.49
N ILE A 214 1.42 24.90 11.81
CA ILE A 214 0.66 25.61 12.82
C ILE A 214 -0.38 26.49 12.17
N VAL A 215 -1.66 26.31 12.54
CA VAL A 215 -2.77 27.08 12.01
C VAL A 215 -3.46 27.90 13.13
N PRO A 216 -4.12 29.02 12.79
CA PRO A 216 -4.81 29.85 13.77
C PRO A 216 -5.90 29.08 14.51
N ASP A 217 -6.08 29.39 15.78
CA ASP A 217 -7.18 28.83 16.60
C ASP A 217 -8.55 29.06 15.97
N GLY A 218 -9.42 28.05 16.12
CA GLY A 218 -10.76 28.03 15.53
C GLY A 218 -10.76 27.65 14.04
N THR A 219 -9.61 27.21 13.50
CA THR A 219 -9.56 26.60 12.16
C THR A 219 -10.28 25.24 12.18
N ALA A 220 -11.17 25.02 11.22
CA ALA A 220 -11.84 23.74 11.02
C ALA A 220 -11.19 22.96 9.88
N TYR A 221 -10.84 21.69 10.14
CA TYR A 221 -10.35 20.78 9.13
C TYR A 221 -11.50 20.29 8.23
N LEU A 222 -11.30 20.37 6.93
CA LEU A 222 -12.19 19.83 5.92
C LEU A 222 -11.49 18.69 5.19
N LYS A 223 -12.21 17.60 4.97
CA LYS A 223 -11.72 16.49 4.14
C LYS A 223 -11.69 16.89 2.65
N ASP A 224 -10.82 16.25 1.88
CA ASP A 224 -10.52 16.50 0.45
C ASP A 224 -11.75 16.70 -0.46
N ASP A 225 -12.88 16.04 -0.16
CA ASP A 225 -14.10 16.07 -0.98
C ASP A 225 -15.14 17.11 -0.50
N ALA A 226 -14.75 18.07 0.34
CA ALA A 226 -15.68 19.03 0.86
C ALA A 226 -15.95 20.17 -0.14
N GLU A 227 -17.17 20.22 -0.66
CA GLU A 227 -17.63 21.38 -1.45
C GLU A 227 -17.80 22.62 -0.55
N LEU A 228 -17.09 23.72 -0.88
CA LEU A 228 -17.16 24.98 -0.16
C LEU A 228 -18.48 25.71 -0.46
N THR A 229 -19.51 25.36 0.30
CA THR A 229 -20.81 26.02 0.20
C THR A 229 -20.97 27.11 1.28
N ALA A 230 -21.83 28.10 1.03
CA ALA A 230 -22.17 29.10 2.02
C ALA A 230 -22.74 28.48 3.32
N ALA A 231 -23.44 27.35 3.24
CA ALA A 231 -23.93 26.59 4.37
C ALA A 231 -22.78 25.97 5.18
N LEU A 232 -21.75 25.43 4.53
CA LEU A 232 -20.56 24.88 5.18
C LEU A 232 -19.79 25.96 5.93
N ILE A 233 -19.57 27.13 5.31
CA ILE A 233 -18.89 28.28 5.91
C ILE A 233 -19.65 28.79 7.13
N ARG A 234 -20.97 28.90 7.04
CA ARG A 234 -21.80 29.30 8.19
C ARG A 234 -21.68 28.31 9.36
N ARG A 235 -21.60 27.02 9.10
CA ARG A 235 -21.51 25.97 10.13
C ARG A 235 -20.13 25.83 10.74
N LYS A 236 -19.06 25.94 9.92
CA LYS A 236 -17.67 25.66 10.30
C LYS A 236 -16.85 26.91 10.60
N GLY A 237 -17.35 28.09 10.25
CA GLY A 237 -16.63 29.37 10.38
C GLY A 237 -15.83 29.71 9.11
N SER A 238 -15.13 30.83 9.16
CA SER A 238 -14.35 31.39 8.04
C SER A 238 -12.90 30.89 7.97
N LYS A 239 -12.41 30.25 9.04
CA LYS A 239 -11.07 29.68 9.08
C LYS A 239 -11.18 28.20 8.75
N LEU A 240 -10.87 27.86 7.52
CA LEU A 240 -10.98 26.50 7.01
C LEU A 240 -9.60 26.03 6.54
N TYR A 241 -9.26 24.79 6.87
CA TYR A 241 -8.09 24.11 6.37
C TYR A 241 -8.57 22.98 5.45
N VAL A 242 -8.09 22.99 4.23
CA VAL A 242 -8.33 21.96 3.21
C VAL A 242 -6.99 21.34 2.88
N ASP A 243 -6.90 20.02 3.02
CA ASP A 243 -5.68 19.27 2.71
C ASP A 243 -5.72 18.74 1.28
#